data_874e6648b17f6ef260a08e1e0e2297f5
#
_entry.id   874e6648b17f6ef260a08e1e0e2297f5
#
_cell.length_a   1.000
_cell.length_b   1.000
_cell.length_c   1.000
_cell.angle_alpha   90.00
_cell.angle_beta   90.00
_cell.angle_gamma   90.00
#
_symmetry.space_group_name_H-M   'P 1'
#
loop_
_entity.id
_entity.type
_entity.pdbx_description
1 polymer ?
#
loop_
_entity_poly.entity_id
_entity_poly.type
_entity_poly.pdbx_seq_one_letter_code
_entity_poly.pdbx_strand_id
1 'polypeptide(L)'
;MFIEERVLKDGSISYKYGESYKDPLTGKARKVYLNSSKNTKAVQKEMQRLLTDKIEAILMNSIDVKTLTVKTLVDEFVAIDKGLRKVTTQQNIEYHANTLLKWIDGDILVVNLKAIYIQRMLNKVLLEKSFNYVKRVYSVLKQALRYGKRMGYINDISYLDDVILKRPPRTTEEITKAREKFLTKDELKTFLMALAKKNQRVALLFEFQALTGLRIGELRALRVKDYNSKNEFIDVNATLTDKGLRLPPKNEYSARRVQLNKRARHILSTFISLNHSRKQIMQNYMNPERYIFVTDGGVPYDSHYLNKLLKSVPFNKVVTTHTFRHTHISLLAEKQTPLKTIMARVGHNEPKTTLSIYTHVTDAMKEQEKQILDSIDIMA
;
A
#
# COMPACT_ATOMS: atom_id res chain seq x y z
N MET A 1 23.64 37.19 -28.76
CA MET A 1 22.51 38.14 -28.49
C MET A 1 22.43 39.19 -29.59
N PHE A 2 21.27 39.58 -30.06
CA PHE A 2 21.00 40.71 -30.96
C PHE A 2 20.02 41.67 -30.30
N ILE A 3 20.06 42.94 -30.70
CA ILE A 3 19.23 44.00 -30.13
C ILE A 3 18.48 44.71 -31.27
N GLU A 4 17.16 44.83 -31.11
CA GLU A 4 16.25 45.52 -32.05
C GLU A 4 15.61 46.71 -31.34
N GLU A 5 15.76 47.92 -31.88
CA GLU A 5 15.12 49.09 -31.35
C GLU A 5 13.66 49.19 -31.91
N ARG A 6 12.68 49.51 -31.07
CA ARG A 6 11.29 49.66 -31.43
C ARG A 6 10.72 50.96 -30.85
N VAL A 7 10.11 51.74 -31.67
CA VAL A 7 9.34 52.90 -31.24
C VAL A 7 7.90 52.41 -30.92
N LEU A 8 7.45 52.63 -29.70
CA LEU A 8 6.10 52.29 -29.26
C LEU A 8 5.09 53.34 -29.72
N LYS A 9 3.80 53.00 -29.66
CA LYS A 9 2.68 53.90 -30.12
C LYS A 9 2.61 55.25 -29.36
N ASP A 10 3.17 55.30 -28.15
CA ASP A 10 3.30 56.50 -27.30
C ASP A 10 4.57 57.32 -27.57
N GLY A 11 5.35 56.96 -28.60
CA GLY A 11 6.61 57.63 -28.95
C GLY A 11 7.83 57.21 -28.10
N SER A 12 7.68 56.36 -27.11
CA SER A 12 8.78 55.87 -26.29
C SER A 12 9.60 54.77 -27.03
N ILE A 13 10.88 54.68 -26.69
CA ILE A 13 11.79 53.69 -27.29
C ILE A 13 11.90 52.48 -26.38
N SER A 14 11.69 51.26 -26.95
CA SER A 14 11.88 49.99 -26.32
C SER A 14 12.92 49.18 -27.08
N TYR A 15 13.80 48.53 -26.34
CA TYR A 15 14.84 47.64 -26.88
C TYR A 15 14.45 46.19 -26.67
N LYS A 16 14.37 45.46 -27.79
CA LYS A 16 14.12 44.01 -27.79
C LYS A 16 15.43 43.25 -27.91
N TYR A 17 15.78 42.57 -26.83
CA TYR A 17 16.94 41.69 -26.77
C TYR A 17 16.54 40.30 -27.18
N GLY A 18 17.28 39.67 -28.10
CA GLY A 18 16.97 38.34 -28.59
C GLY A 18 18.18 37.43 -28.66
N GLU A 19 18.00 36.16 -28.41
CA GLU A 19 19.00 35.13 -28.58
C GLU A 19 18.41 33.90 -29.25
N SER A 20 19.21 33.26 -30.13
CA SER A 20 18.78 32.05 -30.83
C SER A 20 19.33 30.80 -30.14
N TYR A 21 18.51 29.77 -30.06
CA TYR A 21 18.93 28.46 -29.61
C TYR A 21 18.39 27.38 -30.53
N LYS A 22 18.98 26.21 -30.50
CA LYS A 22 18.48 25.05 -31.24
C LYS A 22 17.50 24.29 -30.34
N ASP A 23 16.23 24.21 -30.73
CA ASP A 23 15.20 23.47 -30.03
C ASP A 23 15.53 21.97 -30.08
N PRO A 24 15.78 21.29 -28.97
CA PRO A 24 16.18 19.88 -28.96
C PRO A 24 15.10 18.95 -29.43
N LEU A 25 13.81 19.33 -29.34
CA LEU A 25 12.70 18.48 -29.79
C LEU A 25 12.51 18.53 -31.30
N THR A 26 12.67 19.70 -31.92
CA THR A 26 12.40 19.90 -33.36
C THR A 26 13.65 20.01 -34.20
N GLY A 27 14.81 20.16 -33.57
CA GLY A 27 16.07 20.43 -34.24
C GLY A 27 16.15 21.80 -34.93
N LYS A 28 15.10 22.61 -34.86
CA LYS A 28 14.99 23.91 -35.53
C LYS A 28 15.55 25.02 -34.65
N ALA A 29 16.11 26.04 -35.29
CA ALA A 29 16.50 27.25 -34.59
C ALA A 29 15.26 28.04 -34.10
N ARG A 30 15.22 28.34 -32.83
CA ARG A 30 14.18 29.20 -32.19
C ARG A 30 14.86 30.39 -31.53
N LYS A 31 14.05 31.43 -31.25
CA LYS A 31 14.55 32.67 -30.62
C LYS A 31 13.76 32.96 -29.34
N VAL A 32 14.43 33.39 -28.31
CA VAL A 32 13.83 33.95 -27.10
C VAL A 32 14.07 35.45 -27.05
N TYR A 33 13.16 36.16 -26.38
CA TYR A 33 13.21 37.60 -26.33
C TYR A 33 12.92 38.11 -24.93
N LEU A 34 13.54 39.29 -24.62
CA LEU A 34 13.24 40.14 -23.46
C LEU A 34 13.20 41.58 -23.94
N ASN A 35 12.41 42.42 -23.27
CA ASN A 35 12.32 43.83 -23.59
C ASN A 35 12.82 44.68 -22.44
N SER A 36 13.45 45.85 -22.78
CA SER A 36 13.88 46.82 -21.79
C SER A 36 13.70 48.24 -22.38
N SER A 37 13.39 49.23 -21.54
CA SER A 37 13.33 50.64 -21.92
C SER A 37 14.73 51.30 -22.02
N LYS A 38 15.82 50.59 -21.62
CA LYS A 38 17.16 51.14 -21.61
C LYS A 38 18.13 50.22 -22.36
N ASN A 39 19.13 50.84 -23.02
CA ASN A 39 20.18 50.13 -23.76
C ASN A 39 21.60 50.55 -23.30
N THR A 40 21.86 50.45 -22.00
CA THR A 40 23.19 50.70 -21.44
C THR A 40 24.00 49.40 -21.39
N LYS A 41 25.33 49.49 -21.35
CA LYS A 41 26.21 48.30 -21.22
C LYS A 41 25.83 47.42 -20.03
N ALA A 42 25.40 48.03 -18.91
CA ALA A 42 24.95 47.27 -17.72
C ALA A 42 23.66 46.47 -18.00
N VAL A 43 22.65 47.10 -18.66
CA VAL A 43 21.40 46.46 -19.05
C VAL A 43 21.68 45.38 -20.10
N GLN A 44 22.55 45.60 -21.06
CA GLN A 44 22.91 44.56 -22.05
C GLN A 44 23.49 43.32 -21.38
N LYS A 45 24.38 43.47 -20.39
CA LYS A 45 24.96 42.34 -19.62
C LYS A 45 23.90 41.61 -18.82
N GLU A 46 22.97 42.33 -18.21
CA GLU A 46 21.87 41.74 -17.46
C GLU A 46 20.89 40.97 -18.38
N MET A 47 20.47 41.55 -19.52
CA MET A 47 19.64 40.91 -20.50
C MET A 47 20.26 39.68 -21.11
N GLN A 48 21.59 39.69 -21.36
CA GLN A 48 22.32 38.51 -21.81
C GLN A 48 22.23 37.38 -20.79
N ARG A 49 22.42 37.67 -19.49
CA ARG A 49 22.29 36.67 -18.42
C ARG A 49 20.90 36.12 -18.37
N LEU A 50 19.86 36.96 -18.35
CA LEU A 50 18.47 36.54 -18.29
C LEU A 50 18.04 35.73 -19.52
N LEU A 51 18.55 36.05 -20.72
CA LEU A 51 18.31 35.27 -21.94
C LEU A 51 18.97 33.88 -21.84
N THR A 52 20.21 33.82 -21.32
CA THR A 52 20.88 32.55 -21.08
C THR A 52 20.12 31.69 -20.08
N ASP A 53 19.74 32.25 -18.91
CA ASP A 53 18.95 31.58 -17.90
C ASP A 53 17.62 31.06 -18.48
N LYS A 54 16.96 31.85 -19.32
CA LYS A 54 15.71 31.49 -20.00
C LYS A 54 15.90 30.36 -21.02
N ILE A 55 16.98 30.35 -21.76
CA ILE A 55 17.33 29.30 -22.71
C ILE A 55 17.69 28.02 -21.94
N GLU A 56 18.50 28.11 -20.89
CA GLU A 56 18.81 26.96 -20.03
C GLU A 56 17.55 26.34 -19.42
N ALA A 57 16.62 27.14 -18.92
CA ALA A 57 15.33 26.64 -18.41
C ALA A 57 14.51 25.90 -19.48
N ILE A 58 14.51 26.39 -20.74
CA ILE A 58 13.86 25.73 -21.88
C ILE A 58 14.56 24.41 -22.22
N LEU A 59 15.91 24.41 -22.22
CA LEU A 59 16.73 23.23 -22.50
C LEU A 59 16.65 22.19 -21.37
N MET A 60 16.57 22.61 -20.10
CA MET A 60 16.37 21.73 -18.94
C MET A 60 15.00 21.04 -18.96
N ASN A 61 13.97 21.67 -19.55
CA ASN A 61 12.68 21.05 -19.76
C ASN A 61 12.67 20.00 -20.89
N SER A 62 13.70 19.98 -21.74
CA SER A 62 13.97 18.89 -22.67
C SER A 62 14.97 17.94 -22.00
N ILE A 63 14.48 16.82 -21.48
CA ILE A 63 15.33 15.80 -20.86
C ILE A 63 16.34 15.30 -21.91
N ASP A 64 17.60 15.70 -21.76
CA ASP A 64 18.67 15.11 -22.56
C ASP A 64 18.88 13.66 -22.08
N VAL A 65 18.48 12.72 -22.92
CA VAL A 65 18.55 11.28 -22.64
C VAL A 65 19.96 10.85 -22.20
N LYS A 66 21.00 11.55 -22.65
CA LYS A 66 22.39 11.25 -22.31
C LYS A 66 22.78 11.66 -20.89
N THR A 67 22.05 12.60 -20.30
CA THR A 67 22.31 13.11 -18.93
C THR A 67 21.29 12.65 -17.91
N LEU A 68 20.33 11.82 -18.31
CA LEU A 68 19.29 11.30 -17.42
C LEU A 68 19.89 10.42 -16.32
N THR A 69 19.71 10.82 -15.07
CA THR A 69 20.16 10.05 -13.91
C THR A 69 19.06 9.09 -13.42
N VAL A 70 19.47 8.07 -12.65
CA VAL A 70 18.51 7.13 -12.00
C VAL A 70 17.56 7.88 -11.08
N LYS A 71 18.04 8.87 -10.33
CA LYS A 71 17.22 9.69 -9.45
C LYS A 71 16.15 10.44 -10.24
N THR A 72 16.54 11.18 -11.27
CA THR A 72 15.61 11.94 -12.11
C THR A 72 14.53 11.05 -12.73
N LEU A 73 14.93 9.88 -13.25
CA LEU A 73 13.99 8.90 -13.81
C LEU A 73 12.99 8.38 -12.76
N VAL A 74 13.47 8.05 -11.55
CA VAL A 74 12.62 7.55 -10.47
C VAL A 74 11.67 8.63 -9.98
N ASP A 75 12.16 9.86 -9.79
CA ASP A 75 11.34 10.99 -9.33
C ASP A 75 10.25 11.33 -10.35
N GLU A 76 10.57 11.33 -11.64
CA GLU A 76 9.59 11.54 -12.72
C GLU A 76 8.55 10.41 -12.78
N PHE A 77 8.98 9.15 -12.69
CA PHE A 77 8.07 8.00 -12.63
C PHE A 77 7.09 8.11 -11.46
N VAL A 78 7.57 8.51 -10.27
CA VAL A 78 6.71 8.70 -9.09
C VAL A 78 5.74 9.86 -9.27
N ALA A 79 6.18 10.96 -9.91
CA ALA A 79 5.37 12.15 -10.14
C ALA A 79 4.21 11.91 -11.12
N ILE A 80 4.45 11.20 -12.23
CA ILE A 80 3.42 10.93 -13.25
C ILE A 80 2.31 10.02 -12.73
N ASP A 81 2.64 9.11 -11.84
CA ASP A 81 1.65 8.22 -11.22
C ASP A 81 0.72 8.93 -10.21
N LYS A 82 1.01 10.21 -9.87
CA LYS A 82 0.16 11.00 -8.95
C LYS A 82 -1.24 11.18 -9.56
N GLY A 83 -2.25 10.63 -8.87
CA GLY A 83 -3.65 10.72 -9.31
C GLY A 83 -4.16 9.54 -10.14
N LEU A 84 -3.29 8.71 -10.72
CA LEU A 84 -3.69 7.53 -11.50
C LEU A 84 -3.85 6.27 -10.64
N ARG A 85 -3.28 6.26 -9.44
CA ARG A 85 -3.31 5.11 -8.51
C ARG A 85 -4.03 5.44 -7.22
N LYS A 86 -4.48 4.40 -6.51
CA LYS A 86 -5.03 4.57 -5.16
C LYS A 86 -3.98 5.19 -4.24
N VAL A 87 -4.39 6.11 -3.39
CA VAL A 87 -3.52 6.88 -2.48
C VAL A 87 -2.52 6.01 -1.70
N THR A 88 -2.99 4.86 -1.17
CA THR A 88 -2.13 3.93 -0.43
C THR A 88 -1.07 3.25 -1.31
N THR A 89 -1.37 2.97 -2.58
CA THR A 89 -0.42 2.39 -3.54
C THR A 89 0.66 3.41 -3.87
N GLN A 90 0.26 4.66 -4.09
CA GLN A 90 1.18 5.76 -4.35
C GLN A 90 2.17 5.98 -3.20
N GLN A 91 1.66 6.06 -1.97
CA GLN A 91 2.51 6.23 -0.78
C GLN A 91 3.52 5.09 -0.61
N ASN A 92 3.12 3.85 -0.93
CA ASN A 92 4.03 2.70 -0.90
C ASN A 92 5.11 2.81 -2.00
N ILE A 93 4.76 3.28 -3.20
CA ILE A 93 5.73 3.50 -4.28
C ILE A 93 6.71 4.60 -3.89
N GLU A 94 6.24 5.74 -3.39
CA GLU A 94 7.09 6.83 -2.89
C GLU A 94 8.05 6.36 -1.78
N TYR A 95 7.52 5.59 -0.80
CA TYR A 95 8.35 5.01 0.26
C TYR A 95 9.43 4.08 -0.28
N HIS A 96 9.08 3.20 -1.22
CA HIS A 96 10.04 2.28 -1.81
C HIS A 96 11.01 2.98 -2.78
N ALA A 97 10.60 4.03 -3.48
CA ALA A 97 11.47 4.87 -4.30
C ALA A 97 12.54 5.58 -3.45
N ASN A 98 12.12 6.20 -2.34
CA ASN A 98 13.04 6.81 -1.38
C ASN A 98 14.00 5.79 -0.76
N THR A 99 13.55 4.55 -0.56
CA THR A 99 14.42 3.47 -0.08
C THR A 99 15.40 3.02 -1.17
N LEU A 100 14.94 2.90 -2.41
CA LEU A 100 15.77 2.54 -3.57
C LEU A 100 16.93 3.52 -3.74
N LEU A 101 16.65 4.83 -3.66
CA LEU A 101 17.67 5.89 -3.78
C LEU A 101 18.68 5.92 -2.61
N LYS A 102 18.44 5.16 -1.53
CA LYS A 102 19.45 4.89 -0.49
C LYS A 102 20.33 3.67 -0.80
N TRP A 103 19.87 2.79 -1.69
CA TRP A 103 20.60 1.57 -2.06
C TRP A 103 21.42 1.72 -3.32
N ILE A 104 20.99 2.60 -4.22
CA ILE A 104 21.64 2.93 -5.48
C ILE A 104 22.06 4.38 -5.48
N ASP A 105 23.22 4.66 -6.04
CA ASP A 105 23.64 6.05 -6.28
C ASP A 105 22.70 6.66 -7.34
N GLY A 106 21.97 7.69 -6.93
CA GLY A 106 20.97 8.36 -7.76
C GLY A 106 21.58 9.13 -8.94
N ASP A 107 22.85 9.50 -8.86
CA ASP A 107 23.55 10.28 -9.90
C ASP A 107 24.09 9.40 -11.04
N ILE A 108 23.97 8.07 -10.91
CA ILE A 108 24.30 7.15 -12.01
C ILE A 108 23.44 7.50 -13.23
N LEU A 109 24.10 7.71 -14.36
CA LEU A 109 23.43 7.86 -15.66
C LEU A 109 22.72 6.56 -16.03
N VAL A 110 21.44 6.66 -16.42
CA VAL A 110 20.61 5.49 -16.75
C VAL A 110 21.23 4.68 -17.88
N VAL A 111 21.90 5.32 -18.85
CA VAL A 111 22.60 4.66 -19.96
C VAL A 111 23.77 3.79 -19.51
N ASN A 112 24.33 4.06 -18.32
CA ASN A 112 25.45 3.32 -17.74
C ASN A 112 25.00 2.23 -16.76
N LEU A 113 23.71 2.14 -16.46
CA LEU A 113 23.18 1.15 -15.54
C LEU A 113 23.21 -0.25 -16.19
N LYS A 114 23.94 -1.19 -15.57
CA LYS A 114 24.11 -2.56 -16.06
C LYS A 114 23.64 -3.59 -15.04
N ALA A 115 23.33 -4.80 -15.49
CA ALA A 115 22.89 -5.92 -14.65
C ALA A 115 23.83 -6.16 -13.46
N ILE A 116 25.15 -6.15 -13.70
CA ILE A 116 26.15 -6.42 -12.66
C ILE A 116 26.07 -5.43 -11.49
N TYR A 117 25.80 -4.14 -11.76
CA TYR A 117 25.65 -3.15 -10.72
C TYR A 117 24.40 -3.41 -9.87
N ILE A 118 23.28 -3.66 -10.53
CA ILE A 118 22.02 -3.99 -9.87
C ILE A 118 22.16 -5.27 -9.03
N GLN A 119 22.81 -6.29 -9.59
CA GLN A 119 23.03 -7.56 -8.89
C GLN A 119 23.86 -7.40 -7.63
N ARG A 120 24.96 -6.62 -7.69
CA ARG A 120 25.80 -6.33 -6.50
C ARG A 120 25.02 -5.58 -5.43
N MET A 121 24.23 -4.57 -5.80
CA MET A 121 23.34 -3.86 -4.89
C MET A 121 22.37 -4.82 -4.22
N LEU A 122 21.67 -5.66 -5.00
CA LEU A 122 20.68 -6.62 -4.45
C LEU A 122 21.33 -7.63 -3.53
N ASN A 123 22.47 -8.19 -3.89
CA ASN A 123 23.20 -9.14 -3.03
C ASN A 123 23.58 -8.51 -1.69
N LYS A 124 24.05 -7.26 -1.69
CA LYS A 124 24.37 -6.52 -0.47
C LYS A 124 23.16 -6.34 0.44
N VAL A 125 22.03 -5.85 -0.11
CA VAL A 125 20.85 -5.56 0.71
C VAL A 125 20.10 -6.82 1.17
N LEU A 126 20.24 -7.94 0.46
CA LEU A 126 19.67 -9.23 0.86
C LEU A 126 20.33 -9.82 2.12
N LEU A 127 21.53 -9.41 2.46
CA LEU A 127 22.19 -9.80 3.72
C LEU A 127 21.48 -9.21 4.95
N GLU A 128 20.85 -8.03 4.80
CA GLU A 128 20.26 -7.29 5.92
C GLU A 128 18.74 -7.26 5.90
N LYS A 129 18.13 -7.40 4.74
CA LYS A 129 16.69 -7.18 4.53
C LYS A 129 15.99 -8.43 4.02
N SER A 130 14.71 -8.59 4.39
CA SER A 130 13.91 -9.73 3.93
C SER A 130 13.72 -9.71 2.41
N PHE A 131 13.74 -10.90 1.79
CA PHE A 131 13.52 -11.07 0.35
C PHE A 131 12.28 -10.33 -0.17
N ASN A 132 11.16 -10.42 0.54
CA ASN A 132 9.92 -9.77 0.10
C ASN A 132 10.02 -8.24 0.10
N TYR A 133 10.77 -7.66 1.04
CA TYR A 133 11.02 -6.23 1.10
C TYR A 133 11.91 -5.79 -0.06
N VAL A 134 13.03 -6.48 -0.27
CA VAL A 134 13.96 -6.21 -1.39
C VAL A 134 13.24 -6.32 -2.73
N LYS A 135 12.41 -7.36 -2.93
CA LYS A 135 11.60 -7.54 -4.13
C LYS A 135 10.67 -6.36 -4.41
N ARG A 136 10.04 -5.77 -3.38
CA ARG A 136 9.16 -4.60 -3.53
C ARG A 136 9.94 -3.36 -3.96
N VAL A 137 11.06 -3.08 -3.31
CA VAL A 137 11.92 -1.93 -3.65
C VAL A 137 12.49 -2.09 -5.06
N TYR A 138 13.03 -3.27 -5.39
CA TYR A 138 13.53 -3.56 -6.74
C TYR A 138 12.45 -3.46 -7.82
N SER A 139 11.19 -3.79 -7.48
CA SER A 139 10.06 -3.63 -8.40
C SER A 139 9.86 -2.16 -8.81
N VAL A 140 10.17 -1.18 -7.95
CA VAL A 140 10.09 0.25 -8.29
C VAL A 140 11.14 0.58 -9.34
N LEU A 141 12.39 0.14 -9.18
CA LEU A 141 13.44 0.33 -10.19
C LEU A 141 13.02 -0.24 -11.55
N LYS A 142 12.51 -1.48 -11.56
CA LYS A 142 12.03 -2.10 -12.81
C LYS A 142 10.89 -1.31 -13.47
N GLN A 143 9.97 -0.77 -12.67
CA GLN A 143 8.85 0.02 -13.17
C GLN A 143 9.34 1.36 -13.73
N ALA A 144 10.27 2.05 -13.05
CA ALA A 144 10.87 3.29 -13.51
C ALA A 144 11.67 3.08 -14.83
N LEU A 145 12.46 2.01 -14.94
CA LEU A 145 13.21 1.70 -16.17
C LEU A 145 12.28 1.35 -17.34
N ARG A 146 11.20 0.59 -17.08
CA ARG A 146 10.16 0.32 -18.09
C ARG A 146 9.43 1.59 -18.52
N TYR A 147 9.19 2.51 -17.59
CA TYR A 147 8.66 3.82 -17.90
C TYR A 147 9.63 4.60 -18.80
N GLY A 148 10.92 4.68 -18.44
CA GLY A 148 11.94 5.34 -19.25
C GLY A 148 12.05 4.75 -20.68
N LYS A 149 11.91 3.42 -20.84
CA LYS A 149 11.86 2.78 -22.14
C LYS A 149 10.63 3.23 -22.95
N ARG A 150 9.44 3.30 -22.33
CA ARG A 150 8.22 3.76 -23.00
C ARG A 150 8.27 5.23 -23.40
N MET A 151 8.97 6.06 -22.64
CA MET A 151 9.17 7.48 -22.96
C MET A 151 10.30 7.72 -23.97
N GLY A 152 10.99 6.67 -24.41
CA GLY A 152 12.11 6.80 -25.35
C GLY A 152 13.43 7.27 -24.71
N TYR A 153 13.49 7.34 -23.38
CA TYR A 153 14.72 7.70 -22.65
C TYR A 153 15.74 6.56 -22.63
N ILE A 154 15.27 5.33 -22.76
CA ILE A 154 16.09 4.11 -22.71
C ILE A 154 15.73 3.24 -23.90
N ASN A 155 16.72 2.89 -24.69
CA ASN A 155 16.51 2.03 -25.87
C ASN A 155 16.34 0.56 -25.47
N ASP A 156 17.13 0.09 -24.51
CA ASP A 156 17.15 -1.31 -24.09
C ASP A 156 17.22 -1.46 -22.57
N ILE A 157 16.44 -2.41 -22.05
CA ILE A 157 16.41 -2.83 -20.64
C ILE A 157 16.51 -4.35 -20.50
N SER A 158 16.92 -5.07 -21.56
CA SER A 158 17.04 -6.53 -21.56
C SER A 158 17.99 -7.05 -20.49
N TYR A 159 19.00 -6.28 -20.13
CA TYR A 159 19.91 -6.58 -19.03
C TYR A 159 19.21 -6.82 -17.66
N LEU A 160 17.94 -6.42 -17.52
CA LEU A 160 17.16 -6.73 -16.32
C LEU A 160 16.81 -8.21 -16.20
N ASP A 161 16.81 -8.95 -17.31
CA ASP A 161 16.52 -10.39 -17.34
C ASP A 161 17.74 -11.18 -16.81
N ASP A 162 18.95 -10.61 -16.90
CA ASP A 162 20.18 -11.17 -16.33
C ASP A 162 20.27 -10.98 -14.81
N VAL A 163 19.42 -10.13 -14.23
CA VAL A 163 19.42 -9.88 -12.78
C VAL A 163 18.67 -10.98 -12.04
N ILE A 164 19.38 -11.75 -11.25
CA ILE A 164 18.85 -12.89 -10.51
C ILE A 164 18.38 -12.45 -9.12
N LEU A 165 17.06 -12.50 -8.90
CA LEU A 165 16.45 -12.31 -7.59
C LEU A 165 15.62 -13.56 -7.25
N LYS A 166 16.31 -14.63 -6.81
CA LYS A 166 15.68 -15.88 -6.40
C LYS A 166 15.37 -15.85 -4.90
N ARG A 167 14.19 -16.35 -4.55
CA ARG A 167 13.86 -16.54 -3.14
C ARG A 167 14.70 -17.70 -2.59
N PRO A 168 15.38 -17.52 -1.44
CA PRO A 168 16.03 -18.62 -0.78
C PRO A 168 15.00 -19.71 -0.39
N PRO A 169 15.41 -20.98 -0.31
CA PRO A 169 14.55 -22.03 0.21
C PRO A 169 13.96 -21.64 1.55
N ARG A 170 12.70 -22.01 1.78
CA ARG A 170 12.07 -21.76 3.08
C ARG A 170 12.73 -22.63 4.14
N THR A 171 13.06 -22.01 5.27
CA THR A 171 13.50 -22.76 6.44
C THR A 171 12.33 -23.55 7.04
N THR A 172 12.63 -24.61 7.78
CA THR A 172 11.63 -25.40 8.52
C THR A 172 10.79 -24.51 9.43
N GLU A 173 11.43 -23.51 10.08
CA GLU A 173 10.73 -22.53 10.90
C GLU A 173 9.77 -21.64 10.11
N GLU A 174 10.14 -21.21 8.89
CA GLU A 174 9.24 -20.44 8.03
C GLU A 174 8.03 -21.25 7.57
N ILE A 175 8.23 -22.56 7.35
CA ILE A 175 7.15 -23.49 7.00
C ILE A 175 6.21 -23.66 8.20
N THR A 176 6.74 -23.87 9.40
CA THR A 176 5.96 -23.98 10.64
C THR A 176 5.19 -22.69 10.94
N LYS A 177 5.86 -21.54 10.91
CA LYS A 177 5.21 -20.23 11.06
C LYS A 177 4.13 -19.95 9.99
N ALA A 178 4.27 -20.54 8.79
CA ALA A 178 3.26 -20.44 7.76
C ALA A 178 2.03 -21.33 8.04
N ARG A 179 2.19 -22.43 8.75
CA ARG A 179 1.11 -23.33 9.22
C ARG A 179 0.38 -22.74 10.43
N GLU A 180 1.08 -22.02 11.30
CA GLU A 180 0.54 -21.41 12.53
C GLU A 180 -0.18 -20.06 12.33
N LYS A 181 -0.63 -19.75 11.13
CA LYS A 181 -1.26 -18.44 10.83
C LYS A 181 -2.65 -18.24 11.43
N PHE A 182 -3.25 -19.27 12.01
CA PHE A 182 -4.56 -19.21 12.64
C PHE A 182 -4.52 -19.85 14.03
N LEU A 183 -5.55 -19.58 14.82
CA LEU A 183 -5.74 -20.14 16.15
C LEU A 183 -6.78 -21.26 16.07
N THR A 184 -6.57 -22.31 16.85
CA THR A 184 -7.66 -23.27 17.12
C THR A 184 -8.76 -22.61 17.95
N LYS A 185 -9.89 -23.25 18.10
CA LYS A 185 -11.00 -22.71 18.89
C LYS A 185 -10.60 -22.45 20.35
N ASP A 186 -9.83 -23.34 20.96
CA ASP A 186 -9.37 -23.23 22.35
C ASP A 186 -8.28 -22.18 22.49
N GLU A 187 -7.33 -22.10 21.54
CA GLU A 187 -6.34 -21.05 21.46
C GLU A 187 -6.99 -19.67 21.32
N LEU A 188 -8.00 -19.53 20.44
CA LEU A 188 -8.76 -18.29 20.28
C LEU A 188 -9.42 -17.87 21.59
N LYS A 189 -10.10 -18.81 22.28
CA LYS A 189 -10.74 -18.56 23.58
C LYS A 189 -9.73 -18.08 24.61
N THR A 190 -8.63 -18.82 24.78
CA THR A 190 -7.55 -18.50 25.73
C THR A 190 -6.93 -17.13 25.43
N PHE A 191 -6.64 -16.85 24.17
CA PHE A 191 -6.10 -15.56 23.75
C PHE A 191 -7.05 -14.41 24.02
N LEU A 192 -8.33 -14.54 23.66
CA LEU A 192 -9.34 -13.51 23.90
C LEU A 192 -9.56 -13.25 25.39
N MET A 193 -9.52 -14.28 26.23
CA MET A 193 -9.59 -14.12 27.69
C MET A 193 -8.37 -13.34 28.25
N ALA A 194 -7.17 -13.65 27.78
CA ALA A 194 -5.96 -12.94 28.16
C ALA A 194 -5.97 -11.48 27.66
N LEU A 195 -6.44 -11.25 26.43
CA LEU A 195 -6.61 -9.91 25.88
C LEU A 195 -7.68 -9.10 26.64
N ALA A 196 -8.77 -9.73 27.07
CA ALA A 196 -9.84 -9.07 27.82
C ALA A 196 -9.34 -8.52 29.17
N LYS A 197 -8.38 -9.18 29.83
CA LYS A 197 -7.72 -8.67 31.04
C LYS A 197 -6.97 -7.36 30.79
N LYS A 198 -6.49 -7.11 29.56
CA LYS A 198 -5.82 -5.86 29.17
C LYS A 198 -6.78 -4.81 28.64
N ASN A 199 -7.69 -5.22 27.78
CA ASN A 199 -8.71 -4.36 27.18
C ASN A 199 -9.90 -5.19 26.69
N GLN A 200 -10.97 -5.20 27.48
CA GLN A 200 -12.18 -5.99 27.18
C GLN A 200 -12.85 -5.59 25.87
N ARG A 201 -12.88 -4.29 25.53
CA ARG A 201 -13.49 -3.82 24.28
C ARG A 201 -12.71 -4.30 23.05
N VAL A 202 -11.38 -4.26 23.14
CA VAL A 202 -10.53 -4.76 22.04
C VAL A 202 -10.64 -6.27 21.91
N ALA A 203 -10.82 -7.01 23.02
CA ALA A 203 -11.10 -8.44 22.97
C ALA A 203 -12.43 -8.74 22.24
N LEU A 204 -13.51 -8.01 22.54
CA LEU A 204 -14.80 -8.12 21.85
C LEU A 204 -14.70 -7.75 20.36
N LEU A 205 -13.88 -6.71 20.01
CA LEU A 205 -13.61 -6.34 18.62
C LEU A 205 -12.97 -7.49 17.85
N PHE A 206 -11.97 -8.16 18.43
CA PHE A 206 -11.30 -9.28 17.77
C PHE A 206 -12.13 -10.57 17.79
N GLU A 207 -12.95 -10.78 18.82
CA GLU A 207 -13.97 -11.84 18.79
C GLU A 207 -14.92 -11.63 17.61
N PHE A 208 -15.41 -10.42 17.41
CA PHE A 208 -16.26 -10.08 16.26
C PHE A 208 -15.52 -10.31 14.93
N GLN A 209 -14.24 -9.95 14.85
CA GLN A 209 -13.42 -10.22 13.65
C GLN A 209 -13.31 -11.73 13.38
N ALA A 210 -13.09 -12.55 14.40
CA ALA A 210 -13.04 -14.01 14.27
C ALA A 210 -14.39 -14.61 13.85
N LEU A 211 -15.50 -14.02 14.28
CA LEU A 211 -16.86 -14.48 13.92
C LEU A 211 -17.29 -14.05 12.51
N THR A 212 -16.70 -13.01 11.94
CA THR A 212 -17.13 -12.42 10.66
C THR A 212 -16.09 -12.55 9.54
N GLY A 213 -14.82 -12.73 9.88
CA GLY A 213 -13.71 -12.80 8.93
C GLY A 213 -13.38 -11.49 8.24
N LEU A 214 -13.82 -10.33 8.75
CA LEU A 214 -13.54 -9.03 8.18
C LEU A 214 -12.03 -8.70 8.19
N ARG A 215 -11.58 -7.96 7.17
CA ARG A 215 -10.25 -7.32 7.26
C ARG A 215 -10.31 -6.21 8.32
N ILE A 216 -9.20 -5.95 9.01
CA ILE A 216 -9.19 -4.93 10.07
C ILE A 216 -9.64 -3.55 9.56
N GLY A 217 -9.25 -3.15 8.36
CA GLY A 217 -9.71 -1.90 7.75
C GLY A 217 -11.22 -1.88 7.42
N GLU A 218 -11.82 -3.02 7.04
CA GLU A 218 -13.26 -3.18 6.82
C GLU A 218 -14.01 -3.06 8.15
N LEU A 219 -13.51 -3.74 9.18
CA LEU A 219 -14.09 -3.70 10.53
C LEU A 219 -14.07 -2.28 11.10
N ARG A 220 -12.94 -1.58 11.00
CA ARG A 220 -12.79 -0.17 11.45
C ARG A 220 -13.70 0.80 10.68
N ALA A 221 -14.01 0.48 9.42
CA ALA A 221 -14.86 1.30 8.55
C ALA A 221 -16.37 1.07 8.76
N LEU A 222 -16.78 0.07 9.58
CA LEU A 222 -18.15 -0.32 9.76
C LEU A 222 -18.94 0.74 10.56
N ARG A 223 -20.05 1.23 10.00
CA ARG A 223 -20.93 2.24 10.59
C ARG A 223 -22.25 1.63 11.01
N VAL A 224 -22.97 2.30 11.89
CA VAL A 224 -24.30 1.85 12.35
C VAL A 224 -25.26 1.62 11.18
N LYS A 225 -25.23 2.46 10.15
CA LYS A 225 -26.07 2.33 8.95
C LYS A 225 -25.74 1.12 8.08
N ASP A 226 -24.54 0.56 8.22
CA ASP A 226 -24.12 -0.63 7.47
C ASP A 226 -24.61 -1.94 8.14
N TYR A 227 -25.26 -1.85 9.31
CA TYR A 227 -25.87 -2.97 10.01
C TYR A 227 -27.38 -3.01 9.83
N ASN A 228 -27.88 -4.09 9.26
CA ASN A 228 -29.32 -4.40 9.17
C ASN A 228 -29.71 -5.38 10.28
N SER A 229 -30.30 -4.85 11.36
CA SER A 229 -30.69 -5.67 12.51
C SER A 229 -31.86 -6.59 12.22
N LYS A 230 -32.78 -6.21 11.31
CA LYS A 230 -33.94 -7.00 10.93
C LYS A 230 -33.56 -8.27 10.16
N ASN A 231 -32.62 -8.15 9.25
CA ASN A 231 -32.16 -9.25 8.39
C ASN A 231 -30.79 -9.82 8.84
N GLU A 232 -30.28 -9.37 9.99
CA GLU A 232 -29.13 -9.93 10.70
C GLU A 232 -27.82 -9.95 9.90
N PHE A 233 -27.57 -8.95 9.06
CA PHE A 233 -26.34 -8.84 8.27
C PHE A 233 -25.68 -7.47 8.38
N ILE A 234 -24.42 -7.41 7.97
CA ILE A 234 -23.68 -6.19 7.74
C ILE A 234 -23.29 -6.07 6.26
N ASP A 235 -23.38 -4.85 5.72
CA ASP A 235 -22.86 -4.50 4.40
C ASP A 235 -21.41 -4.03 4.52
N VAL A 236 -20.49 -4.81 3.94
CA VAL A 236 -19.07 -4.46 3.87
C VAL A 236 -18.85 -3.68 2.58
N ASN A 237 -18.80 -2.35 2.68
CA ASN A 237 -18.77 -1.44 1.53
C ASN A 237 -17.60 -0.46 1.56
N ALA A 238 -16.72 -0.53 2.54
CA ALA A 238 -15.57 0.36 2.68
C ALA A 238 -14.43 -0.26 3.50
N THR A 239 -13.29 0.40 3.43
CA THR A 239 -12.13 0.16 4.30
C THR A 239 -11.61 1.48 4.84
N LEU A 240 -11.18 1.51 6.09
CA LEU A 240 -10.55 2.66 6.73
C LEU A 240 -9.04 2.48 6.69
N THR A 241 -8.33 3.45 6.13
CA THR A 241 -6.86 3.46 6.10
C THR A 241 -6.30 3.89 7.47
N ASP A 242 -5.00 3.71 7.68
CA ASP A 242 -4.33 4.19 8.91
C ASP A 242 -4.27 5.71 9.01
N LYS A 243 -4.44 6.42 7.90
CA LYS A 243 -4.60 7.88 7.86
C LYS A 243 -6.04 8.35 8.10
N GLY A 244 -6.96 7.46 8.48
CA GLY A 244 -8.36 7.79 8.73
C GLY A 244 -9.21 8.02 7.46
N LEU A 245 -8.67 7.76 6.26
CA LEU A 245 -9.43 7.90 5.02
C LEU A 245 -10.32 6.67 4.82
N ARG A 246 -11.62 6.89 4.65
CA ARG A 246 -12.59 5.86 4.29
C ARG A 246 -12.62 5.72 2.77
N LEU A 247 -12.16 4.59 2.26
CA LEU A 247 -12.04 4.30 0.84
C LEU A 247 -13.05 3.21 0.44
N PRO A 248 -13.51 3.20 -0.82
CA PRO A 248 -14.30 2.09 -1.35
C PRO A 248 -13.49 0.78 -1.30
N PRO A 249 -14.15 -0.38 -1.41
CA PRO A 249 -13.50 -1.67 -1.45
C PRO A 249 -12.44 -1.74 -2.56
N LYS A 250 -11.42 -2.57 -2.35
CA LYS A 250 -10.30 -2.70 -3.30
C LYS A 250 -10.74 -3.23 -4.67
N ASN A 251 -11.74 -4.11 -4.68
CA ASN A 251 -12.35 -4.73 -5.85
C ASN A 251 -13.83 -5.02 -5.57
N GLU A 252 -14.61 -5.38 -6.58
CA GLU A 252 -16.03 -5.69 -6.49
C GLU A 252 -16.34 -6.84 -5.52
N TYR A 253 -15.47 -7.87 -5.46
CA TYR A 253 -15.63 -9.01 -4.54
C TYR A 253 -15.47 -8.62 -3.06
N SER A 254 -14.86 -7.47 -2.78
CA SER A 254 -14.73 -6.97 -1.40
C SER A 254 -16.02 -6.31 -0.90
N ALA A 255 -16.89 -5.82 -1.79
CA ALA A 255 -18.23 -5.36 -1.44
C ALA A 255 -19.13 -6.59 -1.28
N ARG A 256 -19.66 -6.81 -0.08
CA ARG A 256 -20.42 -8.04 0.22
C ARG A 256 -21.29 -7.89 1.46
N ARG A 257 -22.30 -8.74 1.57
CA ARG A 257 -23.07 -8.95 2.80
C ARG A 257 -22.47 -10.08 3.63
N VAL A 258 -22.39 -9.88 4.92
CA VAL A 258 -21.92 -10.88 5.87
C VAL A 258 -23.03 -11.14 6.90
N GLN A 259 -23.61 -12.32 6.86
CA GLN A 259 -24.60 -12.77 7.85
C GLN A 259 -23.95 -12.94 9.21
N LEU A 260 -24.68 -12.54 10.26
CA LEU A 260 -24.19 -12.51 11.63
C LEU A 260 -24.89 -13.59 12.47
N ASN A 261 -24.09 -14.30 13.25
CA ASN A 261 -24.63 -15.18 14.27
C ASN A 261 -25.07 -14.37 15.51
N LYS A 262 -25.79 -15.03 16.42
CA LYS A 262 -26.30 -14.41 17.66
C LYS A 262 -25.23 -13.68 18.47
N ARG A 263 -24.02 -14.26 18.58
CA ARG A 263 -22.91 -13.67 19.35
C ARG A 263 -22.36 -12.40 18.68
N ALA A 264 -22.16 -12.42 17.37
CA ALA A 264 -21.70 -11.24 16.62
C ALA A 264 -22.70 -10.09 16.71
N ARG A 265 -24.00 -10.37 16.63
CA ARG A 265 -25.07 -9.37 16.82
C ARG A 265 -25.05 -8.76 18.22
N HIS A 266 -24.88 -9.59 19.25
CA HIS A 266 -24.75 -9.12 20.63
C HIS A 266 -23.55 -8.19 20.79
N ILE A 267 -22.37 -8.51 20.22
CA ILE A 267 -21.20 -7.64 20.24
C ILE A 267 -21.49 -6.31 19.57
N LEU A 268 -22.11 -6.30 18.38
CA LEU A 268 -22.48 -5.04 17.71
C LEU A 268 -23.41 -4.19 18.55
N SER A 269 -24.47 -4.77 19.10
CA SER A 269 -25.43 -4.07 19.98
C SER A 269 -24.74 -3.47 21.18
N THR A 270 -23.81 -4.21 21.80
CA THR A 270 -23.00 -3.71 22.94
C THR A 270 -22.21 -2.48 22.56
N PHE A 271 -21.49 -2.52 21.42
CA PHE A 271 -20.71 -1.34 20.96
C PHE A 271 -21.61 -0.15 20.62
N ILE A 272 -22.74 -0.38 19.95
CA ILE A 272 -23.68 0.69 19.57
C ILE A 272 -24.26 1.35 20.82
N SER A 273 -24.69 0.57 21.82
CA SER A 273 -25.22 1.08 23.08
C SER A 273 -24.15 1.85 23.88
N LEU A 274 -22.94 1.31 24.00
CA LEU A 274 -21.84 1.99 24.69
C LEU A 274 -21.47 3.32 24.00
N ASN A 275 -21.46 3.36 22.67
CA ASN A 275 -21.17 4.59 21.93
C ASN A 275 -22.27 5.64 22.12
N HIS A 276 -23.54 5.20 22.20
CA HIS A 276 -24.66 6.09 22.50
C HIS A 276 -24.55 6.71 23.88
N SER A 277 -24.31 5.91 24.92
CA SER A 277 -24.15 6.39 26.31
C SER A 277 -22.97 7.34 26.43
N ARG A 278 -21.83 7.03 25.78
CA ARG A 278 -20.66 7.91 25.83
C ARG A 278 -20.89 9.26 25.16
N LYS A 279 -21.58 9.28 24.04
CA LYS A 279 -21.94 10.53 23.37
C LYS A 279 -22.77 11.45 24.30
N GLN A 280 -23.55 10.89 25.21
CA GLN A 280 -24.34 11.67 26.17
C GLN A 280 -23.52 12.21 27.33
N ILE A 281 -22.47 11.47 27.75
CA ILE A 281 -21.71 11.77 28.97
C ILE A 281 -20.43 12.57 28.66
N MET A 282 -19.77 12.33 27.53
CA MET A 282 -18.48 12.89 27.20
C MET A 282 -18.59 14.12 26.30
N GLN A 283 -18.18 15.28 26.78
CA GLN A 283 -18.18 16.54 26.01
C GLN A 283 -17.34 16.48 24.73
N ASN A 284 -16.23 15.73 24.73
CA ASN A 284 -15.28 15.63 23.61
C ASN A 284 -15.46 14.35 22.77
N TYR A 285 -16.65 13.74 22.79
CA TYR A 285 -16.92 12.55 21.97
C TYR A 285 -17.07 12.91 20.49
N MET A 286 -16.18 12.40 19.64
CA MET A 286 -16.07 12.71 18.21
C MET A 286 -16.32 11.47 17.33
N ASN A 287 -17.58 11.22 16.94
CA ASN A 287 -17.94 10.15 15.98
C ASN A 287 -19.06 10.59 15.03
N PRO A 288 -18.82 11.60 14.18
CA PRO A 288 -19.84 12.13 13.25
C PRO A 288 -20.30 11.06 12.24
N GLU A 289 -19.39 10.20 11.80
CA GLU A 289 -19.66 9.12 10.85
C GLU A 289 -20.38 7.91 11.47
N ARG A 290 -20.57 7.89 12.78
CA ARG A 290 -21.21 6.82 13.55
C ARG A 290 -20.55 5.45 13.32
N TYR A 291 -19.20 5.39 13.34
CA TYR A 291 -18.47 4.13 13.36
C TYR A 291 -18.83 3.31 14.59
N ILE A 292 -18.88 1.97 14.43
CA ILE A 292 -19.25 1.06 15.52
C ILE A 292 -18.05 0.81 16.45
N PHE A 293 -16.90 0.44 15.87
CA PHE A 293 -15.71 0.06 16.64
C PHE A 293 -14.80 1.27 16.85
N VAL A 294 -15.08 2.01 17.93
CA VAL A 294 -14.36 3.25 18.26
C VAL A 294 -13.79 3.20 19.70
N THR A 295 -12.81 4.04 19.95
CA THR A 295 -12.25 4.29 21.27
C THR A 295 -13.25 5.02 22.18
N ASP A 296 -12.87 5.30 23.41
CA ASP A 296 -13.72 6.02 24.35
C ASP A 296 -14.03 7.45 23.87
N GLY A 297 -13.09 8.08 23.15
CA GLY A 297 -13.31 9.39 22.54
C GLY A 297 -14.10 9.38 21.22
N GLY A 298 -14.59 8.22 20.76
CA GLY A 298 -15.40 8.11 19.53
C GLY A 298 -14.60 7.95 18.24
N VAL A 299 -13.28 7.92 18.29
CA VAL A 299 -12.41 7.77 17.12
C VAL A 299 -12.19 6.27 16.81
N PRO A 300 -12.22 5.82 15.54
CA PRO A 300 -11.89 4.45 15.20
C PRO A 300 -10.52 4.03 15.70
N TYR A 301 -10.42 2.79 16.23
CA TYR A 301 -9.15 2.27 16.73
C TYR A 301 -8.05 2.36 15.67
N ASP A 302 -6.84 2.80 16.06
CA ASP A 302 -5.66 2.79 15.21
C ASP A 302 -5.13 1.36 15.03
N SER A 303 -4.71 0.97 13.81
CA SER A 303 -4.27 -0.39 13.53
C SER A 303 -2.90 -0.72 14.15
N HIS A 304 -2.02 0.27 14.33
CA HIS A 304 -0.75 0.09 15.02
C HIS A 304 -0.97 -0.15 16.51
N TYR A 305 -1.88 0.63 17.12
CA TYR A 305 -2.28 0.41 18.52
C TYR A 305 -2.84 -1.00 18.71
N LEU A 306 -3.78 -1.43 17.85
CA LEU A 306 -4.35 -2.77 17.92
C LEU A 306 -3.27 -3.86 17.82
N ASN A 307 -2.37 -3.76 16.83
CA ASN A 307 -1.27 -4.73 16.67
C ASN A 307 -0.27 -4.69 17.85
N LYS A 308 0.00 -3.52 18.43
CA LYS A 308 0.86 -3.38 19.63
C LYS A 308 0.22 -4.09 20.82
N LEU A 309 -1.09 -3.91 21.00
CA LEU A 309 -1.83 -4.54 22.10
C LEU A 309 -1.88 -6.07 21.93
N LEU A 310 -2.12 -6.59 20.70
CA LEU A 310 -2.09 -8.02 20.44
C LEU A 310 -0.71 -8.63 20.76
N LYS A 311 0.37 -7.98 20.34
CA LYS A 311 1.75 -8.43 20.64
C LYS A 311 2.11 -8.39 22.12
N SER A 312 1.44 -7.57 22.91
CA SER A 312 1.68 -7.46 24.35
C SER A 312 1.04 -8.60 25.16
N VAL A 313 0.18 -9.40 24.54
CA VAL A 313 -0.42 -10.59 25.20
C VAL A 313 0.59 -11.72 25.11
N PRO A 314 1.07 -12.28 26.25
CA PRO A 314 1.93 -13.46 26.24
C PRO A 314 1.20 -14.66 25.62
N PHE A 315 1.74 -15.17 24.51
CA PHE A 315 1.15 -16.31 23.82
C PHE A 315 2.22 -17.05 23.01
N ASN A 316 2.04 -18.34 22.76
CA ASN A 316 2.99 -19.19 22.05
C ASN A 316 3.07 -18.93 20.55
N LYS A 317 2.10 -18.19 19.98
CA LYS A 317 2.03 -17.82 18.56
C LYS A 317 2.05 -16.31 18.38
N VAL A 318 2.58 -15.84 17.24
CA VAL A 318 2.50 -14.42 16.88
C VAL A 318 1.11 -14.09 16.37
N VAL A 319 0.32 -13.42 17.20
CA VAL A 319 -1.04 -13.00 16.84
C VAL A 319 -1.05 -11.58 16.27
N THR A 320 -1.67 -11.44 15.12
CA THR A 320 -1.88 -10.16 14.41
C THR A 320 -3.36 -9.99 14.06
N THR A 321 -3.72 -8.80 13.59
CA THR A 321 -5.09 -8.55 13.12
C THR A 321 -5.52 -9.50 12.00
N HIS A 322 -4.62 -10.02 11.18
CA HIS A 322 -4.92 -11.00 10.15
C HIS A 322 -5.16 -12.42 10.69
N THR A 323 -4.59 -12.74 11.84
CA THR A 323 -4.75 -14.05 12.48
C THR A 323 -6.22 -14.38 12.74
N PHE A 324 -7.03 -13.44 13.22
CA PHE A 324 -8.46 -13.65 13.48
C PHE A 324 -9.27 -13.95 12.22
N ARG A 325 -8.92 -13.32 11.11
CA ARG A 325 -9.53 -13.63 9.81
C ARG A 325 -9.11 -15.02 9.30
N HIS A 326 -7.85 -15.41 9.49
CA HIS A 326 -7.39 -16.76 9.15
C HIS A 326 -8.06 -17.80 10.04
N THR A 327 -8.25 -17.50 11.32
CA THR A 327 -9.03 -18.32 12.27
C THR A 327 -10.50 -18.48 11.82
N HIS A 328 -11.13 -17.41 11.32
CA HIS A 328 -12.49 -17.52 10.76
C HIS A 328 -12.55 -18.52 9.59
N ILE A 329 -11.58 -18.46 8.68
CA ILE A 329 -11.49 -19.38 7.55
C ILE A 329 -11.28 -20.82 8.03
N SER A 330 -10.38 -21.05 9.00
CA SER A 330 -10.11 -22.35 9.60
C SER A 330 -11.37 -22.93 10.26
N LEU A 331 -12.06 -22.16 11.11
CA LEU A 331 -13.29 -22.60 11.77
C LEU A 331 -14.41 -22.99 10.79
N LEU A 332 -14.51 -22.29 9.65
CA LEU A 332 -15.49 -22.66 8.60
C LEU A 332 -15.04 -23.90 7.82
N ALA A 333 -13.74 -24.06 7.58
CA ALA A 333 -13.18 -25.25 6.95
C ALA A 333 -13.37 -26.49 7.82
N GLU A 334 -13.14 -26.40 9.13
CA GLU A 334 -13.44 -27.45 10.12
C GLU A 334 -14.92 -27.88 10.11
N LYS A 335 -15.82 -26.97 9.76
CA LYS A 335 -17.25 -27.25 9.57
C LYS A 335 -17.59 -27.67 8.14
N GLN A 336 -16.59 -28.05 7.33
CA GLN A 336 -16.76 -28.51 5.96
C GLN A 336 -17.52 -27.54 5.05
N THR A 337 -17.46 -26.24 5.38
CA THR A 337 -18.07 -25.20 4.52
C THR A 337 -17.35 -25.15 3.17
N PRO A 338 -18.07 -25.18 2.02
CA PRO A 338 -17.43 -25.18 0.72
C PRO A 338 -16.49 -23.98 0.52
N LEU A 339 -15.31 -24.23 -0.08
CA LEU A 339 -14.27 -23.20 -0.29
C LEU A 339 -14.79 -21.92 -0.95
N LYS A 340 -15.65 -22.06 -1.98
CA LYS A 340 -16.27 -20.92 -2.68
C LYS A 340 -17.12 -20.05 -1.73
N THR A 341 -17.87 -20.68 -0.82
CA THR A 341 -18.69 -19.99 0.19
C THR A 341 -17.81 -19.23 1.17
N ILE A 342 -16.71 -19.84 1.65
CA ILE A 342 -15.74 -19.17 2.51
C ILE A 342 -15.11 -17.98 1.78
N MET A 343 -14.67 -18.15 0.52
CA MET A 343 -14.09 -17.09 -0.29
C MET A 343 -15.04 -15.91 -0.47
N ALA A 344 -16.30 -16.18 -0.83
CA ALA A 344 -17.34 -15.15 -0.97
C ALA A 344 -17.54 -14.39 0.34
N ARG A 345 -17.67 -15.11 1.47
CA ARG A 345 -17.88 -14.53 2.80
C ARG A 345 -16.73 -13.62 3.22
N VAL A 346 -15.49 -14.03 3.00
CA VAL A 346 -14.32 -13.20 3.36
C VAL A 346 -13.95 -12.18 2.28
N GLY A 347 -14.46 -12.27 1.06
CA GLY A 347 -14.16 -11.37 -0.06
C GLY A 347 -12.73 -11.59 -0.59
N HIS A 348 -12.37 -12.84 -0.88
CA HIS A 348 -11.13 -13.20 -1.57
C HIS A 348 -11.42 -13.46 -3.05
N ASN A 349 -10.75 -12.70 -3.92
CA ASN A 349 -10.79 -12.92 -5.36
C ASN A 349 -9.89 -14.10 -5.77
N GLU A 350 -8.69 -14.17 -5.15
CA GLU A 350 -7.74 -15.24 -5.43
C GLU A 350 -7.82 -16.35 -4.35
N PRO A 351 -7.93 -17.62 -4.76
CA PRO A 351 -8.10 -18.74 -3.83
C PRO A 351 -6.86 -19.01 -2.97
N LYS A 352 -5.66 -18.61 -3.41
CA LYS A 352 -4.37 -19.02 -2.86
C LYS A 352 -4.28 -18.99 -1.34
N THR A 353 -4.72 -17.89 -0.69
CA THR A 353 -4.66 -17.76 0.77
C THR A 353 -5.73 -18.60 1.46
N THR A 354 -6.98 -18.57 0.97
CA THR A 354 -8.06 -19.37 1.55
C THR A 354 -7.81 -20.85 1.33
N LEU A 355 -7.36 -21.24 0.13
CA LEU A 355 -7.04 -22.60 -0.22
C LEU A 355 -5.91 -23.17 0.68
N SER A 356 -4.85 -22.40 0.94
CA SER A 356 -3.75 -22.89 1.79
C SER A 356 -4.20 -23.19 3.22
N ILE A 357 -5.13 -22.41 3.79
CA ILE A 357 -5.69 -22.66 5.12
C ILE A 357 -6.67 -23.84 5.06
N TYR A 358 -7.56 -23.84 4.06
CA TYR A 358 -8.55 -24.87 3.86
C TYR A 358 -7.90 -26.26 3.72
N THR A 359 -6.91 -26.41 2.83
CA THR A 359 -6.17 -27.66 2.63
C THR A 359 -5.50 -28.12 3.91
N HIS A 360 -4.82 -27.22 4.63
CA HIS A 360 -4.16 -27.57 5.88
C HIS A 360 -5.15 -28.14 6.92
N VAL A 361 -6.33 -27.53 7.05
CA VAL A 361 -7.36 -27.99 7.99
C VAL A 361 -7.95 -29.34 7.56
N THR A 362 -8.28 -29.48 6.26
CA THR A 362 -8.86 -30.74 5.74
C THR A 362 -7.88 -31.90 5.76
N ASP A 363 -6.58 -31.66 5.56
CA ASP A 363 -5.54 -32.69 5.66
C ASP A 363 -5.38 -33.18 7.10
N ALA A 364 -5.42 -32.25 8.07
CA ALA A 364 -5.42 -32.62 9.49
C ALA A 364 -6.66 -33.44 9.88
N MET A 365 -7.84 -33.10 9.33
CA MET A 365 -9.07 -33.89 9.55
C MET A 365 -9.00 -35.28 8.94
N LYS A 366 -8.43 -35.44 7.75
CA LYS A 366 -8.19 -36.77 7.13
C LYS A 366 -7.28 -37.65 7.95
N GLU A 367 -6.21 -37.08 8.53
CA GLU A 367 -5.30 -37.82 9.39
C GLU A 367 -6.01 -38.31 10.67
N GLN A 368 -6.87 -37.48 11.26
CA GLN A 368 -7.73 -37.88 12.37
C GLN A 368 -8.73 -38.98 11.97
N GLU A 369 -9.37 -38.85 10.79
CA GLU A 369 -10.27 -39.84 10.23
C GLU A 369 -9.55 -41.19 10.07
N LYS A 370 -8.33 -41.20 9.53
CA LYS A 370 -7.52 -42.41 9.41
C LYS A 370 -7.25 -43.05 10.75
N GLN A 371 -6.84 -42.27 11.77
CA GLN A 371 -6.64 -42.78 13.13
C GLN A 371 -7.93 -43.38 13.72
N ILE A 372 -9.08 -42.77 13.45
CA ILE A 372 -10.37 -43.32 13.87
C ILE A 372 -10.67 -44.62 13.14
N LEU A 373 -10.46 -44.69 11.82
CA LEU A 373 -10.68 -45.88 11.01
C LEU A 373 -9.76 -47.03 11.47
N ASP A 374 -8.48 -46.72 11.76
CA ASP A 374 -7.53 -47.71 12.28
C ASP A 374 -7.92 -48.24 13.68
N SER A 375 -8.78 -47.51 14.44
CA SER A 375 -9.29 -47.91 15.74
C SER A 375 -10.57 -48.76 15.68
N ILE A 376 -11.22 -48.86 14.50
CA ILE A 376 -12.41 -49.66 14.30
C ILE A 376 -12.01 -51.12 14.10
N ASP A 377 -12.11 -51.90 15.15
CA ASP A 377 -11.97 -53.36 15.09
C ASP A 377 -13.39 -53.97 15.04
N ILE A 378 -13.72 -54.59 13.91
CA ILE A 378 -15.06 -55.22 13.70
C ILE A 378 -15.08 -56.67 14.21
N MET A 379 -13.88 -57.20 14.51
CA MET A 379 -13.75 -58.60 14.89
C MET A 379 -13.34 -58.83 16.37
N ALA A 380 -13.25 -57.71 17.15
CA ALA A 380 -12.94 -57.79 18.58
C ALA A 380 -14.12 -58.13 19.45
#